data_4c7353b3fe99b94c15cc2f2d304a56d7
#
_entry.id   4c7353b3fe99b94c15cc2f2d304a56d7
#
_cell.length_a   1.000
_cell.length_b   1.000
_cell.length_c   1.000
_cell.angle_alpha   90.00
_cell.angle_beta   90.00
_cell.angle_gamma   90.00
#
_symmetry.space_group_name_H-M   'P 1'
#
loop_
_entity.id
_entity.type
_entity.pdbx_description
1 polymer ?
#
loop_
_entity_poly.entity_id
_entity_poly.type
_entity_poly.pdbx_seq_one_letter_code
_entity_poly.pdbx_strand_id
1 'polypeptide(L)'
;FNLPQSLYDVVDMHKGLVLVTGPTGSGKSTTLAAIINEINKTRSANIITVEDPVEFIHKDNRSIVSHREVGKQTKTFAAALKAALREDPDVILVGEMRDLETIGLALTAAETGHLVFGTLHTSGAPSTINRIIDVFPPEQQEQIRAQISTSLKMVVTQRLLKTRDGAGRVGAFEVMKCTPPIQNLIREAKIHQIPSIMQTAVRDGMITMEKSLEELAKSGKIDPGAARSEH
;
A
#
# COMPACT_ATOMS: atom_id res chain seq x y z
N PHE A 1 1.32 -14.15 -9.35
CA PHE A 1 2.13 -13.66 -8.23
C PHE A 1 1.95 -14.51 -6.98
N ASN A 2 3.04 -14.66 -6.29
CA ASN A 2 3.06 -15.36 -5.02
C ASN A 2 2.98 -14.31 -3.88
N LEU A 3 1.77 -13.80 -3.62
CA LEU A 3 1.56 -12.76 -2.63
C LEU A 3 1.79 -13.29 -1.21
N PRO A 4 2.48 -12.55 -0.34
CA PRO A 4 2.60 -12.91 1.07
C PRO A 4 1.21 -13.04 1.72
N GLN A 5 1.05 -14.06 2.56
CA GLN A 5 -0.23 -14.31 3.25
C GLN A 5 -0.63 -13.14 4.14
N SER A 6 0.34 -12.46 4.72
CA SER A 6 0.09 -11.29 5.60
C SER A 6 -0.60 -10.12 4.90
N LEU A 7 -0.55 -10.04 3.55
CA LEU A 7 -1.30 -9.02 2.81
C LEU A 7 -2.80 -9.16 2.98
N TYR A 8 -3.28 -10.39 3.16
CA TYR A 8 -4.71 -10.65 3.30
C TYR A 8 -5.26 -10.30 4.68
N ASP A 9 -4.40 -9.97 5.64
CA ASP A 9 -4.83 -9.53 6.97
C ASP A 9 -5.62 -8.22 6.94
N VAL A 10 -5.44 -7.42 5.87
CA VAL A 10 -6.17 -6.16 5.70
C VAL A 10 -7.61 -6.33 5.18
N VAL A 11 -7.94 -7.50 4.65
CA VAL A 11 -9.25 -7.76 4.02
C VAL A 11 -10.42 -7.54 4.98
N ASP A 12 -10.24 -7.87 6.24
CA ASP A 12 -11.28 -7.75 7.27
C ASP A 12 -11.26 -6.43 8.02
N MET A 13 -10.35 -5.52 7.70
CA MET A 13 -10.25 -4.23 8.37
C MET A 13 -11.39 -3.31 7.92
N HIS A 14 -11.91 -2.51 8.87
CA HIS A 14 -12.98 -1.55 8.60
C HIS A 14 -12.47 -0.14 8.37
N LYS A 15 -11.29 0.18 8.85
CA LYS A 15 -10.67 1.50 8.69
C LYS A 15 -9.15 1.40 8.68
N GLY A 16 -8.54 2.42 8.15
CA GLY A 16 -7.09 2.57 8.11
C GLY A 16 -6.56 2.75 6.71
N LEU A 17 -5.29 3.05 6.62
CA LEU A 17 -4.57 3.27 5.36
C LEU A 17 -3.63 2.11 5.09
N VAL A 18 -3.71 1.55 3.90
CA VAL A 18 -2.82 0.50 3.41
C VAL A 18 -2.16 1.01 2.14
N LEU A 19 -0.83 1.00 2.12
CA LEU A 19 -0.05 1.51 0.99
C LEU A 19 0.70 0.39 0.29
N VAL A 20 0.61 0.38 -1.03
CA VAL A 20 1.38 -0.52 -1.89
C VAL A 20 2.34 0.34 -2.70
N THR A 21 3.62 0.09 -2.58
CA THR A 21 4.67 0.91 -3.16
C THR A 21 5.64 0.12 -4.01
N GLY A 22 6.37 0.82 -4.84
CA GLY A 22 7.37 0.24 -5.74
C GLY A 22 7.48 1.02 -7.02
N PRO A 23 8.50 0.74 -7.83
CA PRO A 23 8.66 1.42 -9.11
C PRO A 23 7.54 1.08 -10.09
N THR A 24 7.40 1.88 -11.13
CA THR A 24 6.47 1.59 -12.24
C THR A 24 6.78 0.19 -12.81
N GLY A 25 5.74 -0.59 -13.04
CA GLY A 25 5.89 -1.96 -13.55
C GLY A 25 6.24 -3.01 -12.51
N SER A 26 6.18 -2.68 -11.21
CA SER A 26 6.46 -3.64 -10.13
C SER A 26 5.26 -4.54 -9.77
N GLY A 27 4.10 -4.32 -10.41
CA GLY A 27 2.90 -5.14 -10.18
C GLY A 27 1.97 -4.62 -9.08
N LYS A 28 2.05 -3.35 -8.71
CA LYS A 28 1.20 -2.74 -7.67
C LYS A 28 -0.29 -2.90 -7.97
N SER A 29 -0.69 -2.62 -9.20
CA SER A 29 -2.10 -2.73 -9.62
C SER A 29 -2.62 -4.16 -9.51
N THR A 30 -1.80 -5.14 -9.85
CA THR A 30 -2.16 -6.57 -9.74
C THR A 30 -2.32 -6.98 -8.28
N THR A 31 -1.46 -6.53 -7.41
CA THR A 31 -1.54 -6.78 -5.96
C THR A 31 -2.81 -6.17 -5.37
N LEU A 32 -3.10 -4.92 -5.69
CA LEU A 32 -4.32 -4.25 -5.23
C LEU A 32 -5.57 -4.92 -5.78
N ALA A 33 -5.56 -5.32 -7.05
CA ALA A 33 -6.67 -6.03 -7.64
C ALA A 33 -6.96 -7.35 -6.92
N ALA A 34 -5.93 -8.08 -6.52
CA ALA A 34 -6.08 -9.32 -5.75
C ALA A 34 -6.72 -9.08 -4.38
N ILE A 35 -6.31 -8.03 -3.67
CA ILE A 35 -6.87 -7.66 -2.37
C ILE A 35 -8.32 -7.22 -2.52
N ILE A 36 -8.63 -6.35 -3.47
CA ILE A 36 -10.00 -5.88 -3.74
C ILE A 36 -10.90 -7.07 -4.13
N ASN A 37 -10.40 -7.98 -4.95
CA ASN A 37 -11.13 -9.18 -5.33
C ASN A 37 -11.49 -10.04 -4.11
N GLU A 38 -10.59 -10.19 -3.16
CA GLU A 38 -10.84 -10.93 -1.93
C GLU A 38 -11.88 -10.25 -1.04
N ILE A 39 -11.81 -8.92 -0.90
CA ILE A 39 -12.83 -8.14 -0.18
C ILE A 39 -14.19 -8.32 -0.84
N ASN A 40 -14.24 -8.22 -2.17
CA ASN A 40 -15.46 -8.35 -2.97
C ASN A 40 -16.12 -9.74 -2.83
N LYS A 41 -15.33 -10.79 -2.64
CA LYS A 41 -15.83 -12.16 -2.44
C LYS A 41 -16.34 -12.41 -1.02
N THR A 42 -15.78 -11.73 -0.03
CA THR A 42 -15.95 -12.11 1.39
C THR A 42 -16.77 -11.12 2.19
N ARG A 43 -16.95 -9.89 1.72
CA ARG A 43 -17.62 -8.83 2.46
C ARG A 43 -18.72 -8.16 1.63
N SER A 44 -19.78 -7.74 2.32
CA SER A 44 -20.82 -6.88 1.75
C SER A 44 -20.43 -5.42 1.97
N ALA A 45 -19.60 -4.88 1.10
CA ALA A 45 -19.04 -3.53 1.20
C ALA A 45 -19.37 -2.68 -0.03
N ASN A 46 -19.37 -1.37 0.14
CA ASN A 46 -19.37 -0.42 -0.96
C ASN A 46 -17.93 -0.04 -1.26
N ILE A 47 -17.40 -0.49 -2.39
CA ILE A 47 -16.03 -0.29 -2.81
C ILE A 47 -16.00 0.73 -3.95
N ILE A 48 -15.22 1.79 -3.80
CA ILE A 48 -15.02 2.80 -4.85
C ILE A 48 -13.55 2.86 -5.19
N THR A 49 -13.22 2.74 -6.48
CA THR A 49 -11.86 2.92 -6.97
C THR A 49 -11.74 4.24 -7.72
N VAL A 50 -10.62 4.93 -7.53
CA VAL A 50 -10.26 6.17 -8.22
C VAL A 50 -8.91 5.92 -8.89
N GLU A 51 -8.90 5.81 -10.21
CA GLU A 51 -7.74 5.35 -10.97
C GLU A 51 -7.52 6.19 -12.24
N ASP A 52 -6.29 6.17 -12.75
CA ASP A 52 -5.90 6.84 -13.99
C ASP A 52 -4.84 6.01 -14.75
N PRO A 53 -5.25 5.14 -15.67
CA PRO A 53 -6.60 4.68 -15.98
C PRO A 53 -7.03 3.49 -15.09
N VAL A 54 -8.30 3.07 -15.20
CA VAL A 54 -8.79 1.82 -14.61
C VAL A 54 -8.14 0.65 -15.34
N GLU A 55 -7.39 -0.18 -14.64
CA GLU A 55 -6.69 -1.34 -15.21
C GLU A 55 -7.46 -2.64 -15.04
N PHE A 56 -8.15 -2.81 -13.92
CA PHE A 56 -8.93 -4.01 -13.62
C PHE A 56 -10.37 -3.64 -13.31
N ILE A 57 -11.31 -4.27 -14.00
CA ILE A 57 -12.73 -4.08 -13.74
C ILE A 57 -13.24 -5.23 -12.88
N HIS A 58 -13.67 -4.89 -11.68
CA HIS A 58 -14.26 -5.85 -10.75
C HIS A 58 -15.77 -5.88 -10.95
N LYS A 59 -16.31 -7.06 -11.15
CA LYS A 59 -17.76 -7.25 -11.18
C LYS A 59 -18.27 -7.34 -9.75
N ASP A 60 -19.48 -6.82 -9.52
CA ASP A 60 -20.12 -6.96 -8.23
C ASP A 60 -20.21 -8.44 -7.84
N ASN A 61 -19.90 -8.74 -6.60
CA ASN A 61 -20.05 -10.06 -6.02
C ASN A 61 -20.81 -9.90 -4.69
N ARG A 62 -20.17 -10.11 -3.54
CA ARG A 62 -20.80 -9.76 -2.25
C ARG A 62 -20.76 -8.25 -2.00
N SER A 63 -19.82 -7.56 -2.61
CA SER A 63 -19.70 -6.11 -2.58
C SER A 63 -20.21 -5.46 -3.86
N ILE A 64 -20.48 -4.17 -3.80
CA ILE A 64 -20.72 -3.33 -4.97
C ILE A 64 -19.42 -2.59 -5.27
N VAL A 65 -18.95 -2.66 -6.51
CA VAL A 65 -17.69 -2.03 -6.92
C VAL A 65 -17.95 -0.97 -7.98
N SER A 66 -17.61 0.27 -7.68
CA SER A 66 -17.74 1.40 -8.62
C SER A 66 -16.36 1.93 -8.97
N HIS A 67 -16.10 2.11 -10.25
CA HIS A 67 -14.83 2.63 -10.75
C HIS A 67 -14.99 4.08 -11.21
N ARG A 68 -14.05 4.96 -10.78
CA ARG A 68 -13.96 6.36 -11.22
C ARG A 68 -12.63 6.55 -11.94
N GLU A 69 -12.68 6.92 -13.21
CA GLU A 69 -11.47 7.16 -13.97
C GLU A 69 -11.18 8.65 -14.04
N VAL A 70 -9.98 9.04 -13.57
CA VAL A 70 -9.52 10.43 -13.64
C VAL A 70 -9.28 10.81 -15.10
N GLY A 71 -9.71 12.03 -15.46
CA GLY A 71 -9.61 12.53 -16.84
C GLY A 71 -10.86 12.28 -17.68
N LYS A 72 -11.67 11.28 -17.37
CA LYS A 72 -12.95 11.00 -18.05
C LYS A 72 -14.16 11.49 -17.26
N GLN A 73 -14.22 11.10 -15.98
CA GLN A 73 -15.38 11.39 -15.11
C GLN A 73 -15.06 12.48 -14.09
N THR A 74 -13.78 12.76 -13.87
CA THR A 74 -13.30 13.75 -12.92
C THR A 74 -11.94 14.27 -13.39
N LYS A 75 -11.57 15.49 -12.95
CA LYS A 75 -10.33 16.14 -13.42
C LYS A 75 -9.10 15.76 -12.61
N THR A 76 -9.25 15.45 -11.32
CA THR A 76 -8.13 15.17 -10.41
C THR A 76 -8.46 14.03 -9.46
N PHE A 77 -7.42 13.41 -8.91
CA PHE A 77 -7.58 12.42 -7.85
C PHE A 77 -8.26 13.01 -6.61
N ALA A 78 -7.88 14.22 -6.21
CA ALA A 78 -8.47 14.89 -5.05
C ALA A 78 -9.97 15.14 -5.24
N ALA A 79 -10.39 15.64 -6.39
CA ALA A 79 -11.81 15.88 -6.69
C ALA A 79 -12.60 14.57 -6.72
N ALA A 80 -12.05 13.52 -7.32
CA ALA A 80 -12.66 12.20 -7.38
C ALA A 80 -12.80 11.57 -5.99
N LEU A 81 -11.77 11.67 -5.18
CA LEU A 81 -11.77 11.15 -3.81
C LEU A 81 -12.79 11.89 -2.93
N LYS A 82 -12.84 13.21 -3.07
CA LYS A 82 -13.83 14.04 -2.35
C LYS A 82 -15.27 13.65 -2.73
N ALA A 83 -15.54 13.42 -4.01
CA ALA A 83 -16.84 12.97 -4.49
C ALA A 83 -17.16 11.56 -3.99
N ALA A 84 -16.20 10.65 -4.02
CA ALA A 84 -16.35 9.28 -3.56
C ALA A 84 -16.73 9.22 -2.06
N LEU A 85 -16.14 10.08 -1.24
CA LEU A 85 -16.44 10.13 0.20
C LEU A 85 -17.89 10.49 0.52
N ARG A 86 -18.61 11.12 -0.41
CA ARG A 86 -20.04 11.48 -0.27
C ARG A 86 -20.98 10.32 -0.61
N GLU A 87 -20.44 9.23 -1.16
CA GLU A 87 -21.23 8.08 -1.60
C GLU A 87 -21.25 6.92 -0.59
N ASP A 88 -20.93 7.21 0.67
CA ASP A 88 -20.88 6.21 1.76
C ASP A 88 -20.02 4.98 1.44
N PRO A 89 -18.77 5.15 1.02
CA PRO A 89 -17.92 4.00 0.76
C PRO A 89 -17.44 3.34 2.05
N ASP A 90 -17.27 2.03 2.00
CA ASP A 90 -16.59 1.27 3.06
C ASP A 90 -15.10 1.13 2.75
N VAL A 91 -14.79 0.95 1.47
CA VAL A 91 -13.44 0.74 0.96
C VAL A 91 -13.19 1.67 -0.21
N ILE A 92 -12.07 2.35 -0.19
CA ILE A 92 -11.65 3.27 -1.24
C ILE A 92 -10.26 2.87 -1.73
N LEU A 93 -10.10 2.75 -3.05
CA LEU A 93 -8.79 2.59 -3.67
C LEU A 93 -8.42 3.88 -4.39
N VAL A 94 -7.30 4.48 -4.02
CA VAL A 94 -6.73 5.66 -4.69
C VAL A 94 -5.53 5.18 -5.50
N GLY A 95 -5.66 5.23 -6.81
CA GLY A 95 -4.67 4.66 -7.74
C GLY A 95 -3.27 5.20 -7.57
N GLU A 96 -3.13 6.47 -7.17
CA GLU A 96 -1.84 7.10 -6.91
C GLU A 96 -1.97 8.28 -5.95
N MET A 97 -1.07 8.35 -4.98
CA MET A 97 -1.04 9.40 -3.96
C MET A 97 0.13 10.36 -4.23
N ARG A 98 -0.10 11.35 -5.09
CA ARG A 98 0.94 12.28 -5.58
C ARG A 98 1.04 13.58 -4.82
N ASP A 99 -0.08 14.16 -4.43
CA ASP A 99 -0.14 15.53 -3.96
C ASP A 99 -0.70 15.63 -2.54
N LEU A 100 -0.43 16.76 -1.93
CA LEU A 100 -0.82 17.06 -0.55
C LEU A 100 -2.34 16.91 -0.34
N GLU A 101 -3.15 17.41 -1.26
CA GLU A 101 -4.60 17.38 -1.12
C GLU A 101 -5.14 15.95 -1.14
N THR A 102 -4.69 15.12 -2.08
CA THR A 102 -5.07 13.70 -2.16
C THR A 102 -4.63 12.93 -0.93
N ILE A 103 -3.38 13.12 -0.51
CA ILE A 103 -2.82 12.46 0.68
C ILE A 103 -3.57 12.87 1.95
N GLY A 104 -3.86 14.17 2.12
CA GLY A 104 -4.60 14.68 3.26
C GLY A 104 -6.02 14.10 3.35
N LEU A 105 -6.72 14.04 2.21
CA LEU A 105 -8.05 13.44 2.14
C LEU A 105 -8.02 11.94 2.46
N ALA A 106 -7.03 11.21 1.95
CA ALA A 106 -6.88 9.78 2.22
C ALA A 106 -6.60 9.50 3.70
N LEU A 107 -5.73 10.28 4.33
CA LEU A 107 -5.45 10.17 5.77
C LEU A 107 -6.70 10.44 6.61
N THR A 108 -7.43 11.50 6.29
CA THR A 108 -8.67 11.84 7.00
C THR A 108 -9.73 10.75 6.81
N ALA A 109 -9.89 10.23 5.61
CA ALA A 109 -10.82 9.14 5.33
C ALA A 109 -10.47 7.88 6.14
N ALA A 110 -9.19 7.51 6.17
CA ALA A 110 -8.71 6.36 6.92
C ALA A 110 -8.95 6.51 8.44
N GLU A 111 -8.80 7.72 8.95
CA GLU A 111 -9.05 8.05 10.36
C GLU A 111 -10.54 8.00 10.71
N THR A 112 -11.40 8.38 9.78
CA THR A 112 -12.85 8.54 10.01
C THR A 112 -13.70 7.34 9.58
N GLY A 113 -13.12 6.17 9.52
CA GLY A 113 -13.88 4.92 9.38
C GLY A 113 -13.90 4.27 8.02
N HIS A 114 -13.01 4.67 7.12
CA HIS A 114 -12.87 4.07 5.79
C HIS A 114 -11.60 3.23 5.70
N LEU A 115 -11.65 2.11 5.00
CA LEU A 115 -10.46 1.37 4.61
C LEU A 115 -9.96 1.93 3.28
N VAL A 116 -8.78 2.55 3.30
CA VAL A 116 -8.21 3.25 2.14
C VAL A 116 -6.95 2.55 1.67
N PHE A 117 -6.91 2.22 0.40
CA PHE A 117 -5.73 1.70 -0.29
C PHE A 117 -5.15 2.77 -1.20
N GLY A 118 -3.84 2.90 -1.22
CA GLY A 118 -3.15 3.85 -2.10
C GLY A 118 -1.82 3.31 -2.59
N THR A 119 -1.27 3.96 -3.61
CA THR A 119 0.06 3.62 -4.15
C THR A 119 0.99 4.82 -4.15
N LEU A 120 2.28 4.52 -4.01
CA LEU A 120 3.38 5.46 -4.20
C LEU A 120 4.52 4.75 -4.96
N HIS A 121 5.46 5.53 -5.47
CA HIS A 121 6.64 5.00 -6.19
C HIS A 121 7.89 4.92 -5.31
N THR A 122 7.72 4.82 -4.01
CA THR A 122 8.82 4.74 -3.05
C THR A 122 9.39 3.33 -2.94
N SER A 123 10.59 3.22 -2.37
CA SER A 123 11.39 1.97 -2.37
C SER A 123 11.36 1.20 -1.06
N GLY A 124 10.58 1.62 -0.08
CA GLY A 124 10.47 0.95 1.21
C GLY A 124 9.55 1.67 2.17
N ALA A 125 9.24 1.05 3.31
CA ALA A 125 8.32 1.62 4.29
C ALA A 125 8.86 2.94 4.88
N PRO A 126 10.12 3.06 5.29
CA PRO A 126 10.64 4.33 5.81
C PRO A 126 10.53 5.48 4.80
N SER A 127 10.95 5.25 3.57
CA SER A 127 10.89 6.28 2.52
C SER A 127 9.46 6.65 2.16
N THR A 128 8.53 5.70 2.23
CA THR A 128 7.10 5.95 2.02
C THR A 128 6.54 6.90 3.07
N ILE A 129 6.80 6.62 4.34
CA ILE A 129 6.33 7.45 5.45
C ILE A 129 6.94 8.85 5.36
N ASN A 130 8.24 8.95 5.10
CA ASN A 130 8.91 10.24 4.91
C ASN A 130 8.32 11.03 3.74
N ARG A 131 8.03 10.36 2.62
CA ARG A 131 7.44 11.01 1.45
C ARG A 131 6.08 11.62 1.77
N ILE A 132 5.25 10.92 2.53
CA ILE A 132 3.94 11.43 2.95
C ILE A 132 4.10 12.64 3.86
N ILE A 133 4.99 12.58 4.83
CA ILE A 133 5.24 13.68 5.77
C ILE A 133 5.79 14.92 5.04
N ASP A 134 6.73 14.70 4.12
CA ASP A 134 7.47 15.78 3.45
C ASP A 134 6.61 16.62 2.50
N VAL A 135 5.46 16.13 2.04
CA VAL A 135 4.58 16.94 1.21
C VAL A 135 3.85 18.02 2.01
N PHE A 136 3.80 17.89 3.34
CA PHE A 136 3.15 18.87 4.21
C PHE A 136 4.13 19.94 4.68
N PRO A 137 3.65 21.18 4.92
CA PRO A 137 4.49 22.23 5.51
C PRO A 137 5.07 21.80 6.86
N PRO A 138 6.28 22.28 7.23
CA PRO A 138 6.93 21.89 8.48
C PRO A 138 6.07 22.05 9.74
N GLU A 139 5.26 23.10 9.80
CA GLU A 139 4.39 23.38 10.95
C GLU A 139 3.23 22.36 11.09
N GLN A 140 2.94 21.58 10.06
CA GLN A 140 1.91 20.54 10.08
C GLN A 140 2.47 19.14 10.29
N GLN A 141 3.78 18.94 10.15
CA GLN A 141 4.37 17.61 10.08
C GLN A 141 4.24 16.82 11.38
N GLU A 142 4.31 17.46 12.53
CA GLU A 142 4.10 16.76 13.80
C GLU A 142 2.70 16.17 13.90
N GLN A 143 1.69 16.93 13.52
CA GLN A 143 0.30 16.46 13.48
C GLN A 143 0.13 15.35 12.46
N ILE A 144 0.76 15.44 11.30
CA ILE A 144 0.71 14.40 10.28
C ILE A 144 1.36 13.10 10.77
N ARG A 145 2.49 13.16 11.47
CA ARG A 145 3.10 11.97 12.08
C ARG A 145 2.14 11.28 13.04
N ALA A 146 1.49 12.05 13.89
CA ALA A 146 0.49 11.51 14.83
C ALA A 146 -0.66 10.85 14.08
N GLN A 147 -1.17 11.48 13.04
CA GLN A 147 -2.26 10.97 12.21
C GLN A 147 -1.85 9.67 11.48
N ILE A 148 -0.68 9.64 10.88
CA ILE A 148 -0.13 8.44 10.23
C ILE A 148 0.01 7.30 11.24
N SER A 149 0.55 7.58 12.43
CA SER A 149 0.78 6.56 13.45
C SER A 149 -0.49 5.82 13.87
N THR A 150 -1.64 6.48 13.83
CA THR A 150 -2.92 5.86 14.18
C THR A 150 -3.67 5.30 12.98
N SER A 151 -3.50 5.86 11.80
CA SER A 151 -4.27 5.50 10.60
C SER A 151 -3.58 4.45 9.73
N LEU A 152 -2.26 4.46 9.66
CA LEU A 152 -1.51 3.54 8.81
C LEU A 152 -1.55 2.12 9.39
N LYS A 153 -1.93 1.16 8.56
CA LYS A 153 -2.01 -0.26 8.96
C LYS A 153 -0.89 -1.10 8.37
N MET A 154 -0.55 -0.84 7.11
CA MET A 154 0.44 -1.65 6.41
C MET A 154 1.07 -0.85 5.27
N VAL A 155 2.36 -1.08 5.06
CA VAL A 155 3.07 -0.66 3.84
C VAL A 155 3.68 -1.89 3.20
N VAL A 156 3.28 -2.14 1.96
CA VAL A 156 3.82 -3.23 1.15
C VAL A 156 4.65 -2.62 0.04
N THR A 157 5.93 -2.94 0.00
CA THR A 157 6.81 -2.55 -1.08
C THR A 157 7.11 -3.77 -1.94
N GLN A 158 6.99 -3.63 -3.25
CA GLN A 158 7.21 -4.76 -4.14
C GLN A 158 8.11 -4.45 -5.31
N ARG A 159 8.84 -5.47 -5.73
CA ARG A 159 9.70 -5.48 -6.90
C ARG A 159 9.37 -6.71 -7.73
N LEU A 160 9.54 -6.57 -9.03
CA LEU A 160 9.35 -7.66 -9.97
C LEU A 160 10.70 -8.03 -10.55
N LEU A 161 11.11 -9.28 -10.39
CA LEU A 161 12.40 -9.77 -10.87
C LEU A 161 12.20 -10.88 -11.89
N LYS A 162 13.16 -11.00 -12.82
CA LYS A 162 13.20 -12.13 -13.74
C LYS A 162 13.46 -13.42 -12.99
N THR A 163 12.73 -14.47 -13.33
CA THR A 163 13.03 -15.81 -12.83
C THR A 163 14.39 -16.29 -13.36
N ARG A 164 15.02 -17.19 -12.62
CA ARG A 164 16.34 -17.72 -12.96
C ARG A 164 16.37 -18.40 -14.33
N ASP A 165 15.28 -19.06 -14.71
CA ASP A 165 15.14 -19.70 -16.03
C ASP A 165 14.84 -18.71 -17.17
N GLY A 166 14.61 -17.43 -16.85
CA GLY A 166 14.29 -16.40 -17.82
C GLY A 166 12.89 -16.47 -18.42
N ALA A 167 12.06 -17.42 -17.98
CA ALA A 167 10.74 -17.68 -18.58
C ALA A 167 9.64 -16.73 -18.07
N GLY A 168 9.85 -16.07 -16.92
CA GLY A 168 8.82 -15.22 -16.33
C GLY A 168 9.38 -14.26 -15.29
N ARG A 169 8.48 -13.78 -14.43
CA ARG A 169 8.82 -12.85 -13.36
C ARG A 169 8.24 -13.33 -12.03
N VAL A 170 8.90 -12.94 -10.95
CA VAL A 170 8.49 -13.25 -9.59
C VAL A 170 8.54 -11.98 -8.74
N GLY A 171 7.59 -11.84 -7.82
CA GLY A 171 7.53 -10.71 -6.90
C GLY A 171 8.40 -10.92 -5.66
N ALA A 172 9.12 -9.85 -5.28
CA ALA A 172 9.75 -9.74 -3.97
C ALA A 172 8.98 -8.67 -3.18
N PHE A 173 8.73 -8.94 -1.90
CA PHE A 173 7.86 -8.12 -1.08
C PHE A 173 8.50 -7.75 0.24
N GLU A 174 8.39 -6.48 0.59
CA GLU A 174 8.62 -5.99 1.94
C GLU A 174 7.26 -5.68 2.56
N VAL A 175 7.01 -6.18 3.76
CA VAL A 175 5.74 -5.94 4.46
C VAL A 175 6.04 -5.35 5.83
N MET A 176 5.61 -4.11 6.05
CA MET A 176 5.60 -3.47 7.37
C MET A 176 4.16 -3.42 7.88
N LYS A 177 3.92 -3.94 9.07
CA LYS A 177 2.67 -3.73 9.80
C LYS A 177 2.87 -2.65 10.85
N CYS A 178 1.92 -1.74 10.98
CA CYS A 178 2.03 -0.62 11.90
C CYS A 178 1.63 -1.04 13.32
N THR A 179 2.47 -1.84 13.94
CA THR A 179 2.33 -2.29 15.34
C THR A 179 2.65 -1.15 16.32
N PRO A 180 2.32 -1.27 17.61
CA PRO A 180 2.63 -0.22 18.60
C PRO A 180 4.09 0.25 18.61
N PRO A 181 5.12 -0.62 18.53
CA PRO A 181 6.50 -0.12 18.41
C PRO A 181 6.74 0.74 17.17
N ILE A 182 6.17 0.36 16.01
CA ILE A 182 6.29 1.14 14.78
C ILE A 182 5.54 2.48 14.93
N GLN A 183 4.32 2.46 15.48
CA GLN A 183 3.56 3.68 15.74
C GLN A 183 4.36 4.69 16.58
N ASN A 184 5.02 4.23 17.61
CA ASN A 184 5.85 5.07 18.48
C ASN A 184 7.01 5.70 17.72
N LEU A 185 7.69 4.93 16.86
CA LEU A 185 8.78 5.44 16.03
C LEU A 185 8.31 6.54 15.07
N ILE A 186 7.13 6.38 14.50
CA ILE A 186 6.55 7.38 13.60
C ILE A 186 6.24 8.67 14.35
N ARG A 187 5.57 8.57 15.50
CA ARG A 187 5.24 9.76 16.34
C ARG A 187 6.47 10.51 16.80
N GLU A 188 7.52 9.79 17.16
CA GLU A 188 8.75 10.36 17.70
C GLU A 188 9.75 10.80 16.64
N ALA A 189 9.38 10.75 15.36
CA ALA A 189 10.24 11.07 14.22
C ALA A 189 11.51 10.19 14.15
N LYS A 190 11.40 8.93 14.58
CA LYS A 190 12.49 7.95 14.57
C LYS A 190 12.29 6.89 13.47
N ILE A 191 11.83 7.32 12.30
CA ILE A 191 11.46 6.45 11.18
C ILE A 191 12.66 5.59 10.72
N HIS A 192 13.88 6.12 10.82
CA HIS A 192 15.10 5.40 10.47
C HIS A 192 15.34 4.13 11.32
N GLN A 193 14.65 3.96 12.45
CA GLN A 193 14.73 2.77 13.29
C GLN A 193 13.73 1.67 12.91
N ILE A 194 12.82 1.94 11.98
CA ILE A 194 11.80 0.96 11.54
C ILE A 194 12.42 -0.34 11.01
N PRO A 195 13.46 -0.32 10.16
CA PRO A 195 14.07 -1.56 9.68
C PRO A 195 14.52 -2.51 10.78
N SER A 196 15.05 -1.99 11.87
CA SER A 196 15.49 -2.82 13.02
C SER A 196 14.31 -3.55 13.68
N ILE A 197 13.16 -2.88 13.82
CA ILE A 197 11.94 -3.51 14.34
C ILE A 197 11.43 -4.57 13.37
N MET A 198 11.41 -4.28 12.07
CA MET A 198 10.92 -5.21 11.06
C MET A 198 11.71 -6.53 11.04
N GLN A 199 13.04 -6.45 11.22
CA GLN A 199 13.90 -7.63 11.25
C GLN A 199 13.54 -8.60 12.38
N THR A 200 13.02 -8.10 13.48
CA THR A 200 12.64 -8.90 14.65
C THR A 200 11.15 -9.24 14.71
N ALA A 201 10.35 -8.70 13.81
CA ALA A 201 8.89 -8.82 13.83
C ALA A 201 8.34 -9.84 12.80
N VAL A 202 9.09 -10.89 12.52
CA VAL A 202 8.71 -11.95 11.57
C VAL A 202 7.41 -12.64 12.02
N ARG A 203 7.24 -12.84 13.32
CA ARG A 203 6.02 -13.45 13.89
C ARG A 203 4.77 -12.62 13.65
N ASP A 204 4.92 -11.30 13.52
CA ASP A 204 3.83 -10.39 13.20
C ASP A 204 3.51 -10.37 11.70
N GLY A 205 4.23 -11.13 10.89
CA GLY A 205 4.07 -11.18 9.44
C GLY A 205 4.86 -10.12 8.67
N MET A 206 5.80 -9.44 9.34
CA MET A 206 6.69 -8.49 8.67
C MET A 206 7.82 -9.21 7.95
N ILE A 207 8.22 -8.68 6.81
CA ILE A 207 9.35 -9.17 6.04
C ILE A 207 10.10 -7.97 5.44
N THR A 208 11.42 -7.99 5.51
CA THR A 208 12.26 -7.00 4.84
C THR A 208 12.49 -7.38 3.38
N MET A 209 12.75 -6.40 2.51
CA MET A 209 13.05 -6.68 1.11
C MET A 209 14.31 -7.56 0.99
N GLU A 210 15.33 -7.31 1.79
CA GLU A 210 16.53 -8.11 1.84
C GLU A 210 16.23 -9.58 2.13
N LYS A 211 15.39 -9.86 3.12
CA LYS A 211 14.98 -11.23 3.46
C LYS A 211 14.18 -11.89 2.35
N SER A 212 13.27 -11.16 1.74
CA SER A 212 12.47 -11.64 0.62
C SER A 212 13.34 -12.04 -0.57
N LEU A 213 14.30 -11.21 -0.92
CA LEU A 213 15.25 -11.49 -2.01
C LEU A 213 16.15 -12.68 -1.68
N GLU A 214 16.64 -12.77 -0.46
CA GLU A 214 17.45 -13.89 0.01
C GLU A 214 16.69 -15.21 -0.10
N GLU A 215 15.43 -15.25 0.32
CA GLU A 215 14.59 -16.45 0.23
C GLU A 215 14.33 -16.87 -1.23
N LEU A 216 14.10 -15.91 -2.12
CA LEU A 216 13.93 -16.20 -3.55
C LEU A 216 15.20 -16.77 -4.16
N ALA A 217 16.36 -16.25 -3.80
CA ALA A 217 17.66 -16.76 -4.27
C ALA A 217 17.92 -18.18 -3.74
N LYS A 218 17.67 -18.43 -2.46
CA LYS A 218 17.84 -19.74 -1.83
C LYS A 218 16.92 -20.82 -2.41
N SER A 219 15.69 -20.44 -2.77
CA SER A 219 14.74 -21.36 -3.39
C SER A 219 14.96 -21.57 -4.88
N GLY A 220 15.98 -20.92 -5.46
CA GLY A 220 16.34 -21.03 -6.87
C GLY A 220 15.40 -20.30 -7.84
N LYS A 221 14.53 -19.44 -7.34
CA LYS A 221 13.58 -18.69 -8.19
C LYS A 221 14.24 -17.53 -8.92
N ILE A 222 15.24 -16.91 -8.31
CA ILE A 222 16.03 -15.85 -8.92
C ILE A 222 17.53 -16.19 -8.84
N ASP A 223 18.32 -15.55 -9.69
CA ASP A 223 19.77 -15.64 -9.62
C ASP A 223 20.26 -14.94 -8.34
N PRO A 224 21.19 -15.54 -7.58
CA PRO A 224 21.79 -14.89 -6.40
C PRO A 224 22.38 -13.50 -6.69
N GLY A 225 22.90 -13.29 -7.90
CA GLY A 225 23.37 -11.98 -8.34
C GLY A 225 22.27 -10.94 -8.44
N ALA A 226 21.06 -11.33 -8.83
CA ALA A 226 19.90 -10.44 -8.91
C ALA A 226 19.47 -9.92 -7.54
N ALA A 227 19.66 -10.71 -6.47
CA ALA A 227 19.37 -10.30 -5.10
C ALA A 227 20.32 -9.23 -4.58
N ARG A 228 21.49 -9.06 -5.19
CA ARG A 228 22.57 -8.14 -4.76
C ARG A 228 22.70 -6.91 -5.64
N SER A 229 22.07 -6.86 -6.81
CA SER A 229 22.37 -5.89 -7.87
C SER A 229 21.69 -4.53 -7.73
N GLU A 230 21.04 -4.24 -6.59
CA GLU A 230 20.37 -2.95 -6.38
C GLU A 230 20.71 -2.35 -5.02
N HIS A 231 21.73 -1.54 -5.05
CA HIS A 231 22.00 -0.50 -4.05
C HIS A 231 22.11 0.84 -4.76
#